data_a5acd1efcdc36bbaf2851f98360d7cd2
#
_entry.id   a5acd1efcdc36bbaf2851f98360d7cd2
#
_cell.length_a   1.000
_cell.length_b   1.000
_cell.length_c   1.000
_cell.angle_alpha   90.00
_cell.angle_beta   90.00
_cell.angle_gamma   90.00
#
_symmetry.space_group_name_H-M   'P 1'
#
loop_
_entity.id
_entity.type
_entity.pdbx_description
1 polymer ?
#
loop_
_entity_poly.entity_id
_entity_poly.type
_entity_poly.pdbx_seq_one_letter_code
_entity_poly.pdbx_strand_id
1 'polypeptide(L)'
;MKTTLLSDLPNGTHATVQSVIAPSSQADPALLRRLNELGFIRGEPLQMLRRGPGGREPLAVLIGESLFALRLLEAQCIQVLPA
;
A
#
# COMPACT_ATOMS: atom_id res chain seq x y z
N MET A 1 10.46 -15.64 -2.21
CA MET A 1 9.43 -14.82 -2.87
C MET A 1 9.85 -13.36 -2.85
N LYS A 2 9.55 -12.65 -3.93
CA LYS A 2 9.94 -11.25 -4.04
C LYS A 2 8.88 -10.35 -3.45
N THR A 3 9.32 -9.39 -2.65
CA THR A 3 8.44 -8.29 -2.26
C THR A 3 8.27 -7.34 -3.44
N THR A 4 7.16 -6.64 -3.46
CA THR A 4 6.91 -5.57 -4.41
C THR A 4 6.27 -4.41 -3.67
N LEU A 5 6.19 -3.26 -4.32
CA LEU A 5 5.52 -2.12 -3.73
C LEU A 5 4.01 -2.24 -3.97
N LEU A 6 3.24 -1.77 -3.00
CA LEU A 6 1.78 -1.74 -3.16
C LEU A 6 1.39 -0.99 -4.42
N SER A 7 2.12 0.09 -4.74
CA SER A 7 1.87 0.88 -5.94
C SER A 7 2.04 0.11 -7.25
N ASP A 8 2.73 -1.03 -7.21
CA ASP A 8 2.99 -1.83 -8.40
C ASP A 8 2.03 -3.01 -8.55
N LEU A 9 1.14 -3.23 -7.59
CA LEU A 9 0.19 -4.34 -7.68
C LEU A 9 -0.86 -4.09 -8.75
N PRO A 10 -1.15 -5.09 -9.60
CA PRO A 10 -2.26 -4.98 -10.53
C PRO A 10 -3.60 -4.88 -9.80
N ASN A 11 -4.59 -4.28 -10.46
CA ASN A 11 -5.94 -4.19 -9.92
C ASN A 11 -6.48 -5.58 -9.61
N GLY A 12 -7.14 -5.71 -8.47
CA GLY A 12 -7.74 -6.96 -8.04
C GLY A 12 -6.80 -7.91 -7.33
N THR A 13 -5.52 -7.60 -7.25
CA THR A 13 -4.52 -8.50 -6.68
C THR A 13 -4.55 -8.48 -5.16
N HIS A 14 -4.49 -9.68 -4.56
CA HIS A 14 -4.33 -9.84 -3.13
C HIS A 14 -2.85 -9.90 -2.76
N ALA A 15 -2.52 -9.42 -1.57
CA ALA A 15 -1.15 -9.44 -1.07
C ALA A 15 -1.16 -9.36 0.45
N THR A 16 0.02 -9.52 1.04
CA THR A 16 0.21 -9.41 2.49
C THR A 16 1.23 -8.32 2.75
N VAL A 17 0.95 -7.46 3.72
CA VAL A 17 1.89 -6.39 4.09
C VAL A 17 3.18 -7.00 4.60
N GLN A 18 4.31 -6.55 4.06
CA GLN A 18 5.64 -6.98 4.50
C GLN A 18 6.27 -5.93 5.41
N SER A 19 6.25 -4.68 4.98
CA SER A 19 6.82 -3.60 5.77
C SER A 19 6.37 -2.25 5.23
N VAL A 20 6.51 -1.23 6.06
CA VAL A 20 6.31 0.17 5.65
C VAL A 20 7.68 0.83 5.72
N ILE A 21 8.15 1.33 4.59
CA ILE A 21 9.49 1.89 4.45
C ILE A 21 9.45 3.25 3.76
N ALA A 22 10.51 4.02 3.95
CA ALA A 22 10.70 5.27 3.23
C ALA A 22 11.47 4.99 1.95
N PRO A 23 10.83 5.05 0.76
CA PRO A 23 11.53 4.78 -0.50
C PRO A 23 12.46 5.91 -0.89
N SER A 24 12.29 7.09 -0.29
CA SER A 24 13.11 8.25 -0.58
C SER A 24 13.09 9.19 0.61
N SER A 25 13.93 10.22 0.56
CA SER A 25 13.97 11.25 1.58
C SER A 25 12.70 12.11 1.61
N GLN A 26 11.84 11.96 0.62
CA GLN A 26 10.58 12.71 0.56
C GLN A 26 9.50 12.13 1.47
N ALA A 27 9.63 10.87 1.84
CA ALA A 27 8.66 10.23 2.74
C ALA A 27 9.10 10.50 4.18
N ASP A 28 8.32 11.28 4.90
CA ASP A 28 8.68 11.64 6.27
C ASP A 28 8.22 10.58 7.28
N PRO A 29 8.81 10.57 8.49
CA PRO A 29 8.46 9.58 9.51
C PRO A 29 7.00 9.64 9.96
N ALA A 30 6.39 10.82 9.90
CA ALA A 30 4.97 10.96 10.29
C ALA A 30 4.07 10.21 9.32
N LEU A 31 4.39 10.23 8.02
CA LEU A 31 3.65 9.49 7.02
C LEU A 31 3.73 7.98 7.28
N LEU A 32 4.94 7.49 7.56
CA LEU A 32 5.14 6.07 7.82
C LEU A 32 4.36 5.63 9.07
N ARG A 33 4.38 6.44 10.10
CA ARG A 33 3.64 6.16 11.33
C ARG A 33 2.15 6.13 11.06
N ARG A 34 1.65 7.07 10.27
CA ARG A 34 0.23 7.13 9.93
C ARG A 34 -0.21 5.88 9.18
N LEU A 35 0.57 5.43 8.22
CA LEU A 35 0.25 4.22 7.46
C LEU A 35 0.16 3.02 8.40
N ASN A 36 1.10 2.90 9.33
CA ASN A 36 1.08 1.84 10.31
C ASN A 36 -0.19 1.91 11.19
N GLU A 37 -0.56 3.11 11.61
CA GLU A 37 -1.75 3.31 12.44
C GLU A 37 -3.05 2.99 11.69
N LEU A 38 -3.05 3.16 10.37
CA LEU A 38 -4.21 2.83 9.53
C LEU A 38 -4.40 1.32 9.37
N GLY A 39 -3.40 0.51 9.73
CA GLY A 39 -3.50 -0.93 9.64
C GLY A 39 -2.52 -1.60 8.69
N PHE A 40 -1.63 -0.83 8.05
CA PHE A 40 -0.62 -1.41 7.16
C PHE A 40 0.50 -2.00 8.00
N ILE A 41 0.20 -3.11 8.64
CA ILE A 41 1.07 -3.80 9.60
C ILE A 41 1.48 -5.13 8.99
N ARG A 42 2.74 -5.51 9.23
CA ARG A 42 3.28 -6.77 8.70
C ARG A 42 2.35 -7.94 9.00
N GLY A 43 2.07 -8.71 7.97
CA GLY A 43 1.22 -9.89 8.08
C GLY A 43 -0.24 -9.64 7.76
N GLU A 44 -0.66 -8.38 7.65
CA GLU A 44 -2.05 -8.08 7.32
C GLU A 44 -2.33 -8.30 5.84
N PRO A 45 -3.39 -9.04 5.51
CA PRO A 45 -3.79 -9.22 4.11
C PRO A 45 -4.45 -7.96 3.58
N LEU A 46 -4.22 -7.68 2.30
CA LEU A 46 -4.85 -6.57 1.63
C LEU A 46 -5.19 -6.93 0.18
N GLN A 47 -6.00 -6.09 -0.44
CA GLN A 47 -6.33 -6.24 -1.84
C GLN A 47 -6.27 -4.88 -2.52
N MET A 48 -5.52 -4.79 -3.62
CA MET A 48 -5.55 -3.64 -4.49
C MET A 48 -6.82 -3.72 -5.33
N LEU A 49 -7.79 -2.82 -5.09
CA LEU A 49 -9.04 -2.88 -5.81
C LEU A 49 -8.94 -2.23 -7.17
N ARG A 50 -8.55 -0.97 -7.21
CA ARG A 50 -8.44 -0.25 -8.48
C ARG A 50 -7.69 1.05 -8.30
N ARG A 51 -7.28 1.63 -9.42
CA ARG A 51 -6.67 2.95 -9.47
C ARG A 51 -7.67 3.96 -10.00
N GLY A 52 -7.43 5.23 -9.70
CA GLY A 52 -8.27 6.31 -10.19
C GLY A 52 -8.06 6.59 -11.68
N PRO A 53 -8.60 7.71 -12.17
CA PRO A 53 -8.51 8.08 -13.58
C PRO A 53 -7.06 8.08 -14.07
N GLY A 54 -6.85 7.55 -15.27
CA GLY A 54 -5.51 7.46 -15.83
C GLY A 54 -4.66 6.35 -15.23
N GLY A 55 -5.25 5.48 -14.41
CA GLY A 55 -4.52 4.37 -13.79
C GLY A 55 -3.56 4.79 -12.70
N ARG A 56 -3.75 5.99 -12.14
CA ARG A 56 -2.84 6.54 -11.14
C ARG A 56 -3.50 6.66 -9.78
N GLU A 57 -3.86 7.86 -9.36
CA GLU A 57 -4.41 8.15 -8.04
C GLU A 57 -5.89 8.45 -8.11
N PRO A 58 -6.58 8.19 -7.01
CA PRO A 58 -6.16 7.45 -5.82
C PRO A 58 -6.13 5.95 -6.06
N LEU A 59 -5.34 5.23 -5.25
CA LEU A 59 -5.34 3.78 -5.25
C LEU A 59 -6.31 3.32 -4.17
N ALA A 60 -7.35 2.61 -4.57
CA ALA A 60 -8.33 2.07 -3.62
C ALA A 60 -7.82 0.73 -3.11
N VAL A 61 -7.58 0.65 -1.82
CA VAL A 61 -6.99 -0.53 -1.18
C VAL A 61 -7.87 -0.97 -0.03
N LEU A 62 -8.19 -2.26 -0.01
CA LEU A 62 -8.94 -2.87 1.07
C LEU A 62 -7.95 -3.57 2.00
N ILE A 63 -7.94 -3.19 3.28
CA ILE A 63 -7.14 -3.87 4.29
C ILE A 63 -8.01 -4.13 5.51
N GLY A 64 -8.09 -5.40 5.92
CA GLY A 64 -9.10 -5.79 6.89
C GLY A 64 -10.48 -5.51 6.33
N GLU A 65 -11.29 -4.79 7.10
CA GLU A 65 -12.62 -4.38 6.67
C GLU A 65 -12.65 -2.91 6.25
N SER A 66 -11.49 -2.29 6.15
CA SER A 66 -11.39 -0.85 5.87
C SER A 66 -10.94 -0.59 4.44
N LEU A 67 -11.60 0.37 3.82
CA LEU A 67 -11.26 0.80 2.46
C LEU A 67 -10.54 2.14 2.55
N PHE A 68 -9.36 2.21 1.94
CA PHE A 68 -8.57 3.43 1.93
C PHE A 68 -8.29 3.88 0.50
N ALA A 69 -8.26 5.19 0.31
CA ALA A 69 -7.81 5.79 -0.93
C ALA A 69 -6.43 6.38 -0.68
N LEU A 70 -5.41 5.80 -1.27
CA LEU A 70 -4.03 6.21 -1.05
C LEU A 70 -3.49 7.01 -2.21
N ARG A 71 -2.63 7.96 -1.90
CA ARG A 71 -1.84 8.64 -2.93
C ARG A 71 -0.72 7.71 -3.37
N LEU A 72 -0.20 7.94 -4.58
CA LEU A 72 0.88 7.12 -5.12
C LEU A 72 2.08 7.08 -4.17
N LEU A 73 2.48 8.23 -3.63
CA LEU A 73 3.59 8.31 -2.69
C LEU A 73 3.37 7.43 -1.47
N GLU A 74 2.14 7.41 -0.96
CA GLU A 74 1.82 6.57 0.20
C GLU A 74 1.93 5.09 -0.14
N ALA A 75 1.41 4.69 -1.30
CA ALA A 75 1.48 3.30 -1.72
C ALA A 75 2.92 2.86 -2.01
N GLN A 76 3.78 3.78 -2.40
CA GLN A 76 5.20 3.48 -2.62
C GLN A 76 5.95 3.21 -1.33
N CYS A 77 5.38 3.56 -0.18
CA CYS A 77 5.98 3.29 1.12
C CYS A 77 5.67 1.90 1.65
N ILE A 78 4.78 1.16 1.00
CA ILE A 78 4.30 -0.13 1.51
C ILE A 78 4.85 -1.26 0.66
N GLN A 79 5.65 -2.12 1.28
CA GLN A 79 6.14 -3.35 0.64
C GLN A 79 5.18 -4.48 0.96
N VAL A 80 4.86 -5.27 -0.06
CA VAL A 80 3.92 -6.38 0.07
C VAL A 80 4.47 -7.64 -0.57
N LEU A 81 3.92 -8.77 -0.14
CA LEU A 81 4.15 -10.07 -0.77
C LEU A 81 2.88 -10.43 -1.53
N PRO A 82 2.92 -10.47 -2.87
CA PRO A 82 1.75 -10.86 -3.64
C PRO A 82 1.31 -12.28 -3.30
N ALA A 83 0.00 -12.49 -3.30
CA ALA A 83 -0.55 -13.82 -3.03
C ALA A 83 -0.33 -14.77 -4.20
#